data_1e5da5efc7f30ecf8922d9f3d3e7629a
#
_entry.id   1e5da5efc7f30ecf8922d9f3d3e7629a
#
_cell.length_a   1.000
_cell.length_b   1.000
_cell.length_c   1.000
_cell.angle_alpha   90.00
_cell.angle_beta   90.00
_cell.angle_gamma   90.00
#
_symmetry.space_group_name_H-M   'P 1'
#
loop_
_entity.id
_entity.type
_entity.pdbx_description
1 polymer ?
#
loop_
_entity_poly.entity_id
_entity_poly.type
_entity_poly.pdbx_seq_one_letter_code
_entity_poly.pdbx_strand_id
1 'polypeptide(L)'
;MPDTLYDKLWDEHLVQNDDRNESLIYIDRHYLHEVTSPQAFEGLRHKQLKPWRLDANVATPDHNVPTDRGNQFEAESIKDEVSKIQVVELDKNCKNFGIHQFDITSNKQGIVHVMGPELGYTLPGMTIVCGDSHTSTHGAFGCLAMGIGTSEVEHVLATQCLKITKLKNMQVNFSGQLQTGVTSKDIVLHLIKLIGTAGGIGHAIEFSGSYTCLLYTSELPTKCSV
;
A
#
# COMPACT_ATOMS: atom_id res chain seq x y z
N MET A 1 -9.76 2.53 28.18
CA MET A 1 -9.94 3.66 27.23
C MET A 1 -10.72 3.08 26.06
N PRO A 2 -11.52 3.85 25.35
CA PRO A 2 -12.13 3.33 24.11
C PRO A 2 -11.02 2.97 23.12
N ASP A 3 -11.24 1.87 22.36
CA ASP A 3 -10.30 1.39 21.38
C ASP A 3 -10.19 2.38 20.21
N THR A 4 -8.99 2.59 19.71
CA THR A 4 -8.73 3.39 18.50
C THR A 4 -9.25 2.67 17.26
N LEU A 5 -9.35 3.37 16.12
CA LEU A 5 -9.66 2.70 14.84
C LEU A 5 -8.62 1.63 14.52
N TYR A 6 -7.35 1.96 14.77
CA TYR A 6 -6.25 1.01 14.59
C TYR A 6 -6.42 -0.25 15.44
N ASP A 7 -6.76 -0.12 16.74
CA ASP A 7 -6.97 -1.29 17.60
C ASP A 7 -8.11 -2.18 17.09
N LYS A 8 -9.22 -1.58 16.66
CA LYS A 8 -10.37 -2.31 16.10
C LYS A 8 -10.01 -3.07 14.83
N LEU A 9 -9.33 -2.39 13.87
CA LEU A 9 -8.89 -3.02 12.64
C LEU A 9 -7.88 -4.14 12.92
N TRP A 10 -6.96 -3.93 13.84
CA TRP A 10 -6.00 -4.93 14.26
C TRP A 10 -6.68 -6.18 14.81
N ASP A 11 -7.57 -5.99 15.77
CA ASP A 11 -8.22 -7.10 16.49
C ASP A 11 -9.15 -7.91 15.58
N GLU A 12 -9.82 -7.26 14.61
CA GLU A 12 -10.65 -7.93 13.60
C GLU A 12 -9.86 -8.78 12.59
N HIS A 13 -8.58 -8.42 12.34
CA HIS A 13 -7.72 -9.13 11.38
C HIS A 13 -6.66 -10.02 12.05
N LEU A 14 -6.64 -10.05 13.37
CA LEU A 14 -5.67 -10.87 14.11
C LEU A 14 -5.97 -12.35 13.94
N VAL A 15 -5.04 -13.08 13.31
CA VAL A 15 -5.12 -14.53 13.13
C VAL A 15 -4.50 -15.26 14.32
N GLN A 16 -3.33 -14.80 14.74
CA GLN A 16 -2.56 -15.43 15.82
C GLN A 16 -1.58 -14.46 16.45
N ASN A 17 -1.43 -14.53 17.78
CA ASN A 17 -0.33 -13.90 18.49
C ASN A 17 0.79 -14.95 18.71
N ASP A 18 2.03 -14.52 18.48
CA ASP A 18 3.21 -15.31 18.85
C ASP A 18 3.73 -14.81 20.22
N ASP A 19 4.33 -15.75 21.00
CA ASP A 19 4.95 -15.47 22.30
C ASP A 19 6.12 -14.46 22.20
N ARG A 20 6.60 -14.16 21.00
CA ARG A 20 7.69 -13.21 20.71
C ARG A 20 7.23 -11.77 20.49
N ASN A 21 5.99 -11.42 20.84
CA ASN A 21 5.36 -10.13 20.58
C ASN A 21 5.19 -9.82 19.06
N GLU A 22 5.20 -10.84 18.23
CA GLU A 22 4.85 -10.78 16.81
C GLU A 22 3.46 -11.37 16.61
N SER A 23 2.70 -10.78 15.74
CA SER A 23 1.34 -11.21 15.42
C SER A 23 1.23 -11.56 13.95
N LEU A 24 0.38 -12.52 13.65
CA LEU A 24 -0.02 -12.82 12.27
C LEU A 24 -1.36 -12.15 12.02
N ILE A 25 -1.42 -11.22 11.08
CA ILE A 25 -2.65 -10.55 10.67
C ILE A 25 -3.06 -10.97 9.28
N TYR A 26 -4.36 -11.10 9.07
CA TYR A 26 -4.95 -11.38 7.76
C TYR A 26 -4.92 -10.12 6.89
N ILE A 27 -4.68 -10.29 5.58
CA ILE A 27 -4.62 -9.19 4.60
C ILE A 27 -5.79 -9.32 3.62
N ASP A 28 -6.68 -8.33 3.61
CA ASP A 28 -7.84 -8.32 2.72
C ASP A 28 -7.48 -8.00 1.28
N ARG A 29 -6.52 -7.09 1.08
CA ARG A 29 -6.11 -6.64 -0.24
C ARG A 29 -4.59 -6.56 -0.35
N HIS A 30 -4.06 -7.17 -1.40
CA HIS A 30 -2.66 -7.08 -1.77
C HIS A 30 -2.53 -6.45 -3.16
N TYR A 31 -1.93 -5.27 -3.22
CA TYR A 31 -1.60 -4.62 -4.48
C TYR A 31 -0.20 -5.00 -4.94
N LEU A 32 -0.09 -5.26 -6.23
CA LEU A 32 1.15 -5.68 -6.87
C LEU A 32 1.53 -4.73 -8.00
N HIS A 33 2.80 -4.43 -8.11
CA HIS A 33 3.35 -3.66 -9.22
C HIS A 33 4.68 -4.27 -9.71
N GLU A 34 5.21 -3.75 -10.81
CA GLU A 34 6.32 -4.36 -11.53
C GLU A 34 7.66 -4.32 -10.81
N VAL A 35 7.86 -3.42 -9.82
CA VAL A 35 9.18 -3.23 -9.20
C VAL A 35 9.49 -4.31 -8.15
N THR A 36 8.57 -4.60 -7.25
CA THR A 36 8.79 -5.50 -6.10
C THR A 36 8.26 -6.92 -6.30
N SER A 37 7.34 -7.12 -7.23
CA SER A 37 6.69 -8.41 -7.42
C SER A 37 7.53 -9.48 -8.15
N PRO A 38 8.47 -9.19 -9.08
CA PRO A 38 9.16 -10.22 -9.83
C PRO A 38 9.89 -11.24 -8.96
N GLN A 39 10.64 -10.76 -7.97
CA GLN A 39 11.39 -11.62 -7.04
C GLN A 39 10.46 -12.44 -6.13
N ALA A 40 9.32 -11.86 -5.72
CA ALA A 40 8.32 -12.58 -4.93
C ALA A 40 7.70 -13.74 -5.72
N PHE A 41 7.37 -13.53 -6.98
CA PHE A 41 6.89 -14.59 -7.85
C PHE A 41 7.94 -15.67 -8.13
N GLU A 42 9.20 -15.28 -8.25
CA GLU A 42 10.30 -16.24 -8.37
C GLU A 42 10.43 -17.09 -7.12
N GLY A 43 10.35 -16.50 -5.93
CA GLY A 43 10.32 -17.21 -4.66
C GLY A 43 9.19 -18.24 -4.59
N LEU A 44 7.98 -17.89 -5.02
CA LEU A 44 6.87 -18.83 -5.11
C LEU A 44 7.18 -20.00 -6.05
N ARG A 45 7.75 -19.75 -7.24
CA ARG A 45 8.15 -20.80 -8.17
C ARG A 45 9.18 -21.75 -7.56
N HIS A 46 10.22 -21.23 -6.95
CA HIS A 46 11.26 -22.04 -6.31
C HIS A 46 10.72 -22.94 -5.20
N LYS A 47 9.75 -22.43 -4.44
CA LYS A 47 9.09 -23.17 -3.34
C LYS A 47 7.92 -24.04 -3.80
N GLN A 48 7.58 -24.01 -5.10
CA GLN A 48 6.41 -24.68 -5.69
C GLN A 48 5.09 -24.26 -5.02
N LEU A 49 5.01 -23.00 -4.57
CA LEU A 49 3.82 -22.42 -3.97
C LEU A 49 2.98 -21.68 -5.01
N LYS A 50 1.71 -21.52 -4.70
CA LYS A 50 0.76 -20.71 -5.47
C LYS A 50 0.15 -19.65 -4.57
N PRO A 51 -0.26 -18.49 -5.12
CA PRO A 51 -1.05 -17.53 -4.37
C PRO A 51 -2.29 -18.19 -3.79
N TRP A 52 -2.54 -17.96 -2.51
CA TRP A 52 -3.66 -18.62 -1.84
C TRP A 52 -5.01 -18.03 -2.28
N ARG A 53 -5.12 -16.68 -2.28
CA ARG A 53 -6.37 -16.00 -2.66
C ARG A 53 -6.14 -15.11 -3.87
N LEU A 54 -6.55 -15.57 -5.03
CA LEU A 54 -6.36 -14.80 -6.27
C LEU A 54 -7.19 -13.51 -6.29
N ASP A 55 -8.40 -13.55 -5.74
CA ASP A 55 -9.34 -12.42 -5.67
C ASP A 55 -8.88 -11.29 -4.73
N ALA A 56 -8.00 -11.59 -3.79
CA ALA A 56 -7.41 -10.62 -2.88
C ALA A 56 -6.25 -9.84 -3.50
N ASN A 57 -5.67 -10.36 -4.60
CA ASN A 57 -4.51 -9.79 -5.25
C ASN A 57 -4.92 -9.03 -6.52
N VAL A 58 -4.47 -7.77 -6.65
CA VAL A 58 -4.71 -6.93 -7.82
C VAL A 58 -3.40 -6.31 -8.26
N ALA A 59 -3.08 -6.43 -9.54
CA ALA A 59 -1.84 -5.95 -10.11
C ALA A 59 -2.06 -4.81 -11.11
N THR A 60 -1.12 -3.88 -11.16
CA THR A 60 -1.01 -2.86 -12.20
C THR A 60 0.43 -2.39 -12.31
N PRO A 61 0.99 -2.16 -13.51
CA PRO A 61 2.27 -1.48 -13.63
C PRO A 61 2.05 0.02 -13.44
N ASP A 62 2.88 0.68 -12.60
CA ASP A 62 2.73 2.10 -12.31
C ASP A 62 4.03 2.89 -12.13
N HIS A 63 5.14 2.24 -11.82
CA HIS A 63 6.43 2.91 -11.60
C HIS A 63 7.23 3.10 -12.89
N ASN A 64 7.29 2.07 -13.72
CA ASN A 64 8.13 2.01 -14.92
C ASN A 64 7.32 2.17 -16.22
N VAL A 65 6.25 2.92 -16.16
CA VAL A 65 5.39 3.20 -17.30
C VAL A 65 5.55 4.65 -17.77
N PRO A 66 5.67 4.92 -19.08
CA PRO A 66 5.74 6.26 -19.60
C PRO A 66 4.47 7.07 -19.31
N THR A 67 4.61 8.35 -19.05
CA THR A 67 3.51 9.29 -18.90
C THR A 67 2.97 9.80 -20.24
N ASP A 68 3.82 9.80 -21.28
CA ASP A 68 3.42 10.14 -22.64
C ASP A 68 3.01 8.89 -23.38
N ARG A 69 1.71 8.63 -23.39
CA ARG A 69 1.12 7.45 -24.01
C ARG A 69 0.42 7.84 -25.29
N GLY A 70 0.99 7.44 -26.41
CA GLY A 70 0.24 7.43 -27.68
C GLY A 70 -0.97 6.48 -27.60
N ASN A 71 -1.87 6.56 -28.60
CA ASN A 71 -3.13 5.81 -28.62
C ASN A 71 -3.00 4.26 -28.65
N GLN A 72 -1.78 3.73 -28.77
CA GLN A 72 -1.49 2.28 -28.78
C GLN A 72 -0.15 2.03 -28.09
N PHE A 73 -0.18 2.10 -26.77
CA PHE A 73 1.03 1.86 -25.98
C PHE A 73 1.07 0.42 -25.48
N GLU A 74 2.10 -0.30 -25.88
CA GLU A 74 2.38 -1.67 -25.45
C GLU A 74 3.68 -1.71 -24.62
N ALA A 75 3.83 -2.69 -23.74
CA ALA A 75 5.00 -2.83 -22.88
C ALA A 75 6.31 -2.90 -23.70
N GLU A 76 6.25 -3.50 -24.88
CA GLU A 76 7.37 -3.63 -25.83
C GLU A 76 7.88 -2.29 -26.36
N SER A 77 7.05 -1.24 -26.32
CA SER A 77 7.40 0.11 -26.77
C SER A 77 8.16 0.94 -25.72
N ILE A 78 8.31 0.44 -24.49
CA ILE A 78 9.09 1.09 -23.45
C ILE A 78 10.56 1.14 -23.88
N LYS A 79 11.14 2.36 -23.88
CA LYS A 79 12.51 2.59 -24.37
C LYS A 79 13.59 2.13 -23.42
N ASP A 80 13.35 2.26 -22.13
CA ASP A 80 14.26 1.80 -21.09
C ASP A 80 14.13 0.28 -20.92
N GLU A 81 15.18 -0.46 -21.21
CA GLU A 81 15.14 -1.93 -21.21
C GLU A 81 14.86 -2.52 -19.83
N VAL A 82 15.31 -1.91 -18.76
CA VAL A 82 15.05 -2.40 -17.38
C VAL A 82 13.59 -2.23 -17.03
N SER A 83 13.03 -1.06 -17.29
CA SER A 83 11.60 -0.77 -17.11
C SER A 83 10.72 -1.71 -17.92
N LYS A 84 11.08 -1.93 -19.18
CA LYS A 84 10.39 -2.85 -20.09
C LYS A 84 10.38 -4.28 -19.54
N ILE A 85 11.53 -4.81 -19.13
CA ILE A 85 11.64 -6.16 -18.58
C ILE A 85 10.73 -6.31 -17.36
N GLN A 86 10.70 -5.32 -16.46
CA GLN A 86 9.89 -5.38 -15.26
C GLN A 86 8.39 -5.40 -15.57
N VAL A 87 7.92 -4.57 -16.49
CA VAL A 87 6.50 -4.53 -16.90
C VAL A 87 6.10 -5.84 -17.58
N VAL A 88 6.92 -6.32 -18.52
CA VAL A 88 6.66 -7.59 -19.23
C VAL A 88 6.66 -8.78 -18.26
N GLU A 89 7.56 -8.79 -17.27
CA GLU A 89 7.62 -9.87 -16.29
C GLU A 89 6.42 -9.84 -15.32
N LEU A 90 5.89 -8.64 -14.96
CA LEU A 90 4.65 -8.53 -14.23
C LEU A 90 3.49 -9.18 -15.00
N ASP A 91 3.34 -8.85 -16.29
CA ASP A 91 2.28 -9.41 -17.16
C ASP A 91 2.37 -10.92 -17.25
N LYS A 92 3.57 -11.45 -17.44
CA LYS A 92 3.84 -12.88 -17.51
C LYS A 92 3.52 -13.58 -16.18
N ASN A 93 3.91 -12.97 -15.06
CA ASN A 93 3.64 -13.51 -13.74
C ASN A 93 2.15 -13.53 -13.44
N CYS A 94 1.44 -12.44 -13.69
CA CYS A 94 0.00 -12.36 -13.47
C CYS A 94 -0.76 -13.40 -14.31
N LYS A 95 -0.40 -13.58 -15.58
CA LYS A 95 -0.97 -14.62 -16.44
C LYS A 95 -0.69 -16.03 -15.92
N ASN A 96 0.56 -16.32 -15.53
CA ASN A 96 0.96 -17.65 -15.08
C ASN A 96 0.32 -18.06 -13.76
N PHE A 97 0.12 -17.10 -12.84
CA PHE A 97 -0.47 -17.35 -11.52
C PHE A 97 -1.97 -17.08 -11.46
N GLY A 98 -2.57 -16.53 -12.53
CA GLY A 98 -4.00 -16.22 -12.59
C GLY A 98 -4.41 -15.00 -11.76
N ILE A 99 -3.50 -14.05 -11.54
CA ILE A 99 -3.78 -12.82 -10.78
C ILE A 99 -4.43 -11.81 -11.71
N HIS A 100 -5.48 -11.15 -11.22
CA HIS A 100 -6.14 -10.07 -11.94
C HIS A 100 -5.21 -8.87 -12.08
N GLN A 101 -5.06 -8.40 -13.32
CA GLN A 101 -4.18 -7.28 -13.65
C GLN A 101 -4.89 -6.26 -14.54
N PHE A 102 -4.69 -5.00 -14.24
CA PHE A 102 -4.90 -3.89 -15.17
C PHE A 102 -3.56 -3.61 -15.85
N ASP A 103 -3.32 -4.26 -16.98
CA ASP A 103 -2.07 -4.12 -17.73
C ASP A 103 -1.90 -2.73 -18.35
N ILE A 104 -0.76 -2.48 -18.95
CA ILE A 104 -0.40 -1.18 -19.52
C ILE A 104 -1.35 -0.71 -20.65
N THR A 105 -2.08 -1.64 -21.27
CA THR A 105 -3.05 -1.34 -22.34
C THR A 105 -4.44 -1.04 -21.79
N SER A 106 -4.68 -1.35 -20.52
CA SER A 106 -5.96 -1.14 -19.88
C SER A 106 -6.26 0.34 -19.67
N ASN A 107 -7.47 0.77 -19.99
CA ASN A 107 -7.95 2.11 -19.67
C ASN A 107 -8.18 2.37 -18.16
N LYS A 108 -8.05 1.32 -17.34
CA LYS A 108 -8.12 1.37 -15.88
C LYS A 108 -6.74 1.27 -15.21
N GLN A 109 -5.67 1.16 -16.02
CA GLN A 109 -4.32 1.19 -15.49
C GLN A 109 -3.99 2.58 -14.94
N GLY A 110 -3.32 2.63 -13.80
CA GLY A 110 -2.92 3.87 -13.14
C GLY A 110 -2.06 3.60 -11.92
N ILE A 111 -1.69 4.66 -11.23
CA ILE A 111 -0.99 4.56 -9.94
C ILE A 111 -1.81 3.67 -9.01
N VAL A 112 -1.18 2.65 -8.44
CA VAL A 112 -1.87 1.61 -7.65
C VAL A 112 -2.70 2.19 -6.50
N HIS A 113 -2.18 3.24 -5.84
CA HIS A 113 -2.86 3.89 -4.72
C HIS A 113 -3.98 4.85 -5.13
N VAL A 114 -4.14 5.13 -6.43
CA VAL A 114 -5.25 5.90 -7.01
C VAL A 114 -6.26 4.93 -7.63
N MET A 115 -5.78 4.01 -8.45
CA MET A 115 -6.61 3.01 -9.14
C MET A 115 -7.40 2.15 -8.14
N GLY A 116 -6.76 1.72 -7.06
CA GLY A 116 -7.38 0.89 -6.04
C GLY A 116 -8.65 1.51 -5.45
N PRO A 117 -8.61 2.72 -4.90
CA PRO A 117 -9.80 3.43 -4.42
C PRO A 117 -10.82 3.74 -5.51
N GLU A 118 -10.40 4.27 -6.67
CA GLU A 118 -11.30 4.68 -7.74
C GLU A 118 -12.11 3.51 -8.33
N LEU A 119 -11.53 2.32 -8.37
CA LEU A 119 -12.20 1.12 -8.88
C LEU A 119 -12.90 0.30 -7.78
N GLY A 120 -12.90 0.78 -6.53
CA GLY A 120 -13.58 0.11 -5.42
C GLY A 120 -12.84 -1.11 -4.85
N TYR A 121 -11.54 -1.25 -5.11
CA TYR A 121 -10.71 -2.30 -4.52
C TYR A 121 -10.20 -1.95 -3.12
N THR A 122 -10.20 -0.67 -2.75
CA THR A 122 -9.92 -0.15 -1.41
C THR A 122 -11.23 0.23 -0.75
N LEU A 123 -11.57 -0.42 0.34
CA LEU A 123 -12.80 -0.16 1.10
C LEU A 123 -12.47 0.06 2.58
N PRO A 124 -13.25 0.90 3.29
CA PRO A 124 -13.06 1.11 4.73
C PRO A 124 -13.08 -0.22 5.50
N GLY A 125 -12.25 -0.32 6.49
CA GLY A 125 -12.16 -1.52 7.34
C GLY A 125 -11.17 -2.57 6.85
N MET A 126 -10.62 -2.45 5.65
CA MET A 126 -9.69 -3.42 5.08
C MET A 126 -8.27 -3.28 5.65
N THR A 127 -7.56 -4.41 5.70
CA THR A 127 -6.09 -4.46 5.77
C THR A 127 -5.53 -4.52 4.34
N ILE A 128 -4.58 -3.64 4.04
CA ILE A 128 -4.03 -3.47 2.69
C ILE A 128 -2.51 -3.48 2.74
N VAL A 129 -1.89 -4.22 1.82
CA VAL A 129 -0.44 -4.19 1.64
C VAL A 129 -0.05 -4.01 0.18
N CYS A 130 1.12 -3.42 -0.03
CA CYS A 130 1.77 -3.28 -1.32
C CYS A 130 3.28 -3.20 -1.11
N GLY A 131 4.06 -3.60 -2.08
CA GLY A 131 5.52 -3.44 -2.08
C GLY A 131 5.96 -1.99 -2.35
N ASP A 132 5.22 -1.00 -1.88
CA ASP A 132 5.43 0.43 -2.08
C ASP A 132 5.32 1.20 -0.76
N SER A 133 6.23 2.17 -0.55
CA SER A 133 6.28 3.00 0.67
C SER A 133 5.08 3.96 0.83
N HIS A 134 4.30 4.21 -0.22
CA HIS A 134 3.13 5.09 -0.18
C HIS A 134 1.82 4.36 0.17
N THR A 135 1.87 3.07 0.49
CA THR A 135 0.68 2.24 0.78
C THR A 135 -0.15 2.77 1.93
N SER A 136 0.47 3.39 2.94
CA SER A 136 -0.26 3.99 4.07
C SER A 136 -1.26 5.10 3.68
N THR A 137 -1.19 5.62 2.45
CA THR A 137 -2.19 6.54 1.86
C THR A 137 -3.61 5.99 1.94
N HIS A 138 -3.80 4.67 1.84
CA HIS A 138 -5.11 4.04 1.97
C HIS A 138 -5.73 4.19 3.37
N GLY A 139 -4.94 4.60 4.37
CA GLY A 139 -5.44 5.00 5.69
C GLY A 139 -6.45 6.14 5.64
N ALA A 140 -6.37 7.02 4.62
CA ALA A 140 -7.36 8.08 4.37
C ALA A 140 -8.77 7.54 4.10
N PHE A 141 -8.90 6.28 3.69
CA PHE A 141 -10.16 5.58 3.47
C PHE A 141 -10.58 4.70 4.66
N GLY A 142 -9.92 4.85 5.81
CA GLY A 142 -10.21 4.04 6.99
C GLY A 142 -9.70 2.59 6.89
N CYS A 143 -8.59 2.39 6.18
CA CYS A 143 -7.91 1.10 6.06
C CYS A 143 -6.70 1.04 6.99
N LEU A 144 -6.32 -0.17 7.41
CA LEU A 144 -4.98 -0.43 7.95
C LEU A 144 -4.07 -0.83 6.78
N ALA A 145 -3.25 0.12 6.32
CA ALA A 145 -2.48 -0.06 5.09
C ALA A 145 -0.98 0.12 5.33
N MET A 146 -0.18 -0.81 4.79
CA MET A 146 1.25 -0.89 5.06
C MET A 146 2.05 -1.18 3.80
N GLY A 147 3.17 -0.46 3.64
CA GLY A 147 4.21 -0.81 2.68
C GLY A 147 5.03 -1.97 3.22
N ILE A 148 5.29 -2.97 2.39
CA ILE A 148 6.01 -4.20 2.78
C ILE A 148 7.20 -4.46 1.86
N GLY A 149 8.19 -5.21 2.36
CA GLY A 149 9.35 -5.62 1.59
C GLY A 149 9.05 -6.80 0.65
N THR A 150 9.95 -7.05 -0.30
CA THR A 150 9.78 -8.09 -1.33
C THR A 150 9.56 -9.50 -0.75
N SER A 151 10.25 -9.85 0.33
CA SER A 151 10.07 -11.15 1.01
C SER A 151 8.69 -11.27 1.68
N GLU A 152 8.15 -10.16 2.16
CA GLU A 152 6.81 -10.10 2.73
C GLU A 152 5.74 -10.15 1.63
N VAL A 153 5.99 -9.55 0.46
CA VAL A 153 5.13 -9.71 -0.74
C VAL A 153 4.99 -11.18 -1.09
N GLU A 154 6.09 -11.94 -1.13
CA GLU A 154 6.06 -13.40 -1.35
C GLU A 154 5.24 -14.12 -0.27
N HIS A 155 5.47 -13.77 1.01
CA HIS A 155 4.76 -14.38 2.13
C HIS A 155 3.25 -14.12 2.05
N VAL A 156 2.84 -12.89 1.79
CA VAL A 156 1.42 -12.52 1.66
C VAL A 156 0.78 -13.20 0.45
N LEU A 157 1.47 -13.29 -0.68
CA LEU A 157 0.97 -14.06 -1.84
C LEU A 157 0.68 -15.51 -1.46
N ALA A 158 1.59 -16.16 -0.72
CA ALA A 158 1.47 -17.56 -0.34
C ALA A 158 0.43 -17.82 0.75
N THR A 159 0.22 -16.91 1.69
CA THR A 159 -0.53 -17.16 2.93
C THR A 159 -1.71 -16.23 3.16
N GLN A 160 -1.77 -15.11 2.46
CA GLN A 160 -2.69 -13.98 2.70
C GLN A 160 -2.57 -13.39 4.11
N CYS A 161 -1.44 -13.57 4.76
CA CYS A 161 -1.16 -13.07 6.09
C CYS A 161 0.18 -12.32 6.12
N LEU A 162 0.31 -11.39 7.05
CA LEU A 162 1.55 -10.68 7.33
C LEU A 162 1.95 -10.89 8.79
N LYS A 163 3.24 -11.19 9.01
CA LYS A 163 3.81 -11.29 10.35
C LYS A 163 4.40 -9.95 10.74
N ILE A 164 3.86 -9.33 11.79
CA ILE A 164 4.20 -7.96 12.18
C ILE A 164 4.02 -7.76 13.69
N THR A 165 4.82 -6.86 14.28
CA THR A 165 4.63 -6.39 15.66
C THR A 165 3.54 -5.32 15.71
N LYS A 166 2.62 -5.41 16.69
CA LYS A 166 1.58 -4.38 16.88
C LYS A 166 2.22 -3.02 17.14
N LEU A 167 1.82 -2.03 16.34
CA LEU A 167 2.30 -0.64 16.45
C LEU A 167 1.73 0.02 17.70
N LYS A 168 2.42 1.05 18.19
CA LYS A 168 1.91 1.91 19.25
C LYS A 168 0.94 2.95 18.67
N ASN A 169 -0.11 3.30 19.40
CA ASN A 169 -1.00 4.37 19.01
C ASN A 169 -0.34 5.74 19.18
N MET A 170 -0.45 6.59 18.16
CA MET A 170 -0.05 7.99 18.20
C MET A 170 -1.19 8.86 17.69
N GLN A 171 -1.64 9.80 18.49
CA GLN A 171 -2.62 10.79 18.07
C GLN A 171 -1.93 12.11 17.71
N VAL A 172 -2.27 12.64 16.54
CA VAL A 172 -1.89 14.00 16.12
C VAL A 172 -3.14 14.86 16.06
N ASN A 173 -3.25 15.81 16.98
CA ASN A 173 -4.43 16.68 17.09
C ASN A 173 -4.12 18.08 16.54
N PHE A 174 -4.91 18.51 15.55
CA PHE A 174 -4.82 19.86 14.97
C PHE A 174 -5.85 20.78 15.60
N SER A 175 -5.38 21.80 16.28
CA SER A 175 -6.21 22.82 16.92
C SER A 175 -5.91 24.22 16.36
N GLY A 176 -6.90 25.11 16.37
CA GLY A 176 -6.77 26.48 15.89
C GLY A 176 -7.37 26.71 14.52
N GLN A 177 -6.86 27.71 13.78
CA GLN A 177 -7.29 28.06 12.44
C GLN A 177 -6.09 28.11 11.50
N LEU A 178 -6.27 27.56 10.30
CA LEU A 178 -5.27 27.66 9.26
C LEU A 178 -5.29 29.05 8.64
N GLN A 179 -4.12 29.61 8.39
CA GLN A 179 -3.99 30.86 7.64
C GLN A 179 -4.29 30.62 6.15
N THR A 180 -4.73 31.66 5.46
CA THR A 180 -4.97 31.62 4.02
C THR A 180 -3.70 31.18 3.28
N GLY A 181 -3.84 30.21 2.39
CA GLY A 181 -2.74 29.63 1.59
C GLY A 181 -2.02 28.45 2.25
N VAL A 182 -2.34 28.08 3.49
CA VAL A 182 -1.80 26.85 4.12
C VAL A 182 -2.56 25.65 3.60
N THR A 183 -1.83 24.66 3.12
CA THR A 183 -2.35 23.40 2.57
C THR A 183 -2.13 22.24 3.56
N SER A 184 -2.76 21.10 3.32
CA SER A 184 -2.53 19.88 4.10
C SER A 184 -1.08 19.43 4.05
N LYS A 185 -0.40 19.64 2.93
CA LYS A 185 1.03 19.32 2.79
C LYS A 185 1.89 20.15 3.74
N ASP A 186 1.58 21.43 3.94
CA ASP A 186 2.29 22.29 4.88
C ASP A 186 2.14 21.81 6.31
N ILE A 187 0.94 21.30 6.66
CA ILE A 187 0.65 20.74 7.99
C ILE A 187 1.53 19.51 8.24
N VAL A 188 1.57 18.58 7.27
CA VAL A 188 2.38 17.35 7.40
C VAL A 188 3.87 17.67 7.43
N LEU A 189 4.35 18.59 6.59
CA LEU A 189 5.74 19.05 6.63
C LEU A 189 6.09 19.71 7.96
N HIS A 190 5.16 20.46 8.54
CA HIS A 190 5.35 21.03 9.87
C HIS A 190 5.41 19.95 10.96
N LEU A 191 4.53 18.94 10.90
CA LEU A 191 4.61 17.78 11.80
C LEU A 191 5.96 17.07 11.70
N ILE A 192 6.43 16.79 10.48
CA ILE A 192 7.75 16.16 10.25
C ILE A 192 8.88 17.04 10.83
N LYS A 193 8.77 18.37 10.71
CA LYS A 193 9.72 19.29 11.32
C LYS A 193 9.76 19.17 12.87
N LEU A 194 8.61 18.92 13.50
CA LEU A 194 8.49 18.81 14.96
C LEU A 194 9.01 17.48 15.50
N ILE A 195 8.65 16.35 14.85
CA ILE A 195 8.96 15.00 15.35
C ILE A 195 10.15 14.34 14.64
N GLY A 196 10.65 14.97 13.58
CA GLY A 196 11.68 14.39 12.71
C GLY A 196 11.13 13.38 11.71
N THR A 197 11.96 12.99 10.74
CA THR A 197 11.59 12.02 9.69
C THR A 197 11.36 10.60 10.22
N ALA A 198 11.87 10.28 11.39
CA ALA A 198 11.73 8.99 12.06
C ALA A 198 10.73 9.01 13.22
N GLY A 199 10.09 10.15 13.51
CA GLY A 199 9.23 10.30 14.68
C GLY A 199 7.97 9.44 14.71
N GLY A 200 7.54 8.95 13.55
CA GLY A 200 6.39 8.04 13.42
C GLY A 200 6.74 6.55 13.40
N ILE A 201 8.02 6.20 13.42
CA ILE A 201 8.45 4.78 13.35
C ILE A 201 7.85 4.00 14.52
N GLY A 202 7.28 2.83 14.23
CA GLY A 202 6.66 1.95 15.21
C GLY A 202 5.32 2.46 15.76
N HIS A 203 4.69 3.45 15.10
CA HIS A 203 3.40 3.99 15.50
C HIS A 203 2.38 3.93 14.37
N ALA A 204 1.13 3.63 14.76
CA ALA A 204 -0.04 3.91 13.95
C ALA A 204 -0.53 5.33 14.30
N ILE A 205 -0.55 6.21 13.30
CA ILE A 205 -0.84 7.64 13.49
C ILE A 205 -2.30 7.90 13.14
N GLU A 206 -3.08 8.40 14.11
CA GLU A 206 -4.44 8.88 13.89
C GLU A 206 -4.48 10.40 13.97
N PHE A 207 -5.03 11.03 12.94
CA PHE A 207 -5.20 12.47 12.87
C PHE A 207 -6.57 12.87 13.42
N SER A 208 -6.60 13.92 14.23
CA SER A 208 -7.82 14.46 14.83
C SER A 208 -7.83 15.99 14.84
N GLY A 209 -8.99 16.57 15.12
CA GLY A 209 -9.17 18.02 15.20
C GLY A 209 -10.03 18.58 14.07
N SER A 210 -10.35 19.88 14.14
CA SER A 210 -11.29 20.54 13.24
C SER A 210 -10.86 20.61 11.77
N TYR A 211 -9.59 20.35 11.48
CA TYR A 211 -9.01 20.39 10.12
C TYR A 211 -8.65 19.01 9.54
N THR A 212 -8.99 17.95 10.25
CA THR A 212 -8.65 16.58 9.80
C THR A 212 -9.20 16.25 8.43
N CYS A 213 -10.37 16.76 8.08
CA CYS A 213 -11.01 16.57 6.77
C CYS A 213 -10.11 17.07 5.61
N LEU A 214 -9.36 18.15 5.81
CA LEU A 214 -8.45 18.69 4.78
C LEU A 214 -7.21 17.79 4.57
N LEU A 215 -6.79 17.06 5.60
CA LEU A 215 -5.66 16.13 5.50
C LEU A 215 -6.00 14.91 4.65
N TYR A 216 -7.23 14.41 4.73
CA TYR A 216 -7.68 13.26 3.95
C TYR A 216 -7.88 13.57 2.45
N THR A 217 -7.94 14.84 2.08
CA THR A 217 -8.12 15.27 0.68
C THR A 217 -6.81 15.60 -0.02
N SER A 218 -5.68 15.54 0.67
CA SER A 218 -4.35 15.79 0.09
C SER A 218 -3.53 14.51 0.03
N GLU A 219 -2.72 14.41 -1.03
CA GLU A 219 -1.65 13.41 -1.08
C GLU A 219 -0.70 13.65 0.11
N LEU A 220 -0.84 12.86 1.14
CA LEU A 220 0.14 12.81 2.22
C LEU A 220 1.45 12.26 1.63
N PRO A 221 2.59 12.96 1.75
CA PRO A 221 3.87 12.33 1.51
C PRO A 221 4.10 11.31 2.64
N THR A 222 3.53 10.14 2.47
CA THR A 222 3.58 9.07 3.45
C THR A 222 4.88 8.32 3.34
N LYS A 223 5.92 8.86 3.98
CA LYS A 223 6.92 8.01 4.60
C LYS A 223 6.56 7.82 6.08
N CYS A 224 5.40 7.29 6.36
CA CYS A 224 5.20 6.49 7.55
C CYS A 224 5.71 5.10 7.20
N SER A 225 7.03 4.94 7.22
CA SER A 225 7.63 3.61 7.20
C SER A 225 7.25 2.92 8.50
N VAL A 226 6.48 1.88 8.38
CA VAL A 226 6.40 0.83 9.40
C VAL A 226 7.78 0.24 9.60
#